data_6045d0638a638ed0d970d9b7ce9c9296
#
_entry.id   6045d0638a638ed0d970d9b7ce9c9296
#
_cell.length_a   1.000
_cell.length_b   1.000
_cell.length_c   1.000
_cell.angle_alpha   90.00
_cell.angle_beta   90.00
_cell.angle_gamma   90.00
#
_symmetry.space_group_name_H-M   'P 1'
#
loop_
_entity.id
_entity.type
_entity.pdbx_description
1 polymer ?
#
loop_
_entity_poly.entity_id
_entity_poly.type
_entity_poly.pdbx_seq_one_letter_code
_entity_poly.pdbx_strand_id
1 'polypeptide(L)'
;MTLSLETHDDTDKTQRGVAAVDRALQIIAALEASTIPRNLSEISRATSLYKSTILRILQSLLDAGYVVRVEESKYALGPTIMQLGLAYERANPLRHLFLPIMQKLVDSGSESPSFHIQQTSEERLCLFRLNSNHSTLDRVHAGDRLPVRRGAAGKVLLAFGEEPQQGAEMDEIRKNCFAISLGERDKFCAGIAAPVFTRRNRLLGALSFSGPKERFEPADVERMKKDILAAAGELTTELGGVYPV
;
A
#
# COMPACT_ATOMS: atom_id res chain seq x y z
N MET A 1 -7.39 -14.77 -16.39
CA MET A 1 -8.12 -13.49 -16.20
C MET A 1 -7.12 -12.49 -15.67
N THR A 2 -6.68 -11.56 -16.48
CA THR A 2 -5.54 -10.68 -16.20
C THR A 2 -6.06 -9.48 -15.45
N LEU A 3 -5.74 -9.35 -14.16
CA LEU A 3 -5.93 -8.09 -13.43
C LEU A 3 -4.82 -7.15 -13.90
N SER A 4 -5.12 -6.33 -14.91
CA SER A 4 -4.34 -5.14 -15.20
C SER A 4 -4.73 -4.09 -14.18
N LEU A 5 -3.89 -3.85 -13.18
CA LEU A 5 -3.90 -2.60 -12.45
C LEU A 5 -3.29 -1.57 -13.42
N GLU A 6 -4.12 -1.01 -14.29
CA GLU A 6 -3.74 0.12 -15.10
C GLU A 6 -3.56 1.31 -14.16
N THR A 7 -2.31 1.72 -14.00
CA THR A 7 -2.00 3.02 -13.42
C THR A 7 -2.54 4.07 -14.38
N HIS A 8 -3.38 4.96 -13.89
CA HIS A 8 -3.88 6.08 -14.68
C HIS A 8 -2.71 6.92 -15.17
N ASP A 9 -2.46 6.83 -16.48
CA ASP A 9 -1.57 7.71 -17.20
C ASP A 9 -2.19 9.13 -17.24
N ASP A 10 -1.46 10.11 -16.70
CA ASP A 10 -1.88 11.51 -16.53
C ASP A 10 -1.80 12.31 -17.86
N THR A 11 -1.78 11.65 -19.00
CA THR A 11 -1.53 12.26 -20.32
C THR A 11 -2.77 12.46 -21.22
N ASP A 12 -4.00 12.19 -20.75
CA ASP A 12 -5.19 12.57 -21.52
C ASP A 12 -6.11 13.54 -20.76
N LYS A 13 -5.86 14.85 -20.99
CA LYS A 13 -6.65 15.97 -20.45
C LYS A 13 -8.06 16.09 -21.04
N THR A 14 -8.58 15.13 -21.77
CA THR A 14 -9.85 15.24 -22.53
C THR A 14 -11.02 14.41 -21.98
N GLN A 15 -10.82 13.49 -21.02
CA GLN A 15 -11.93 12.85 -20.34
C GLN A 15 -11.99 13.28 -18.86
N ARG A 16 -12.56 14.44 -18.61
CA ARG A 16 -12.93 14.84 -17.24
C ARG A 16 -14.01 13.89 -16.74
N GLY A 17 -13.73 13.19 -15.61
CA GLY A 17 -14.72 12.39 -14.89
C GLY A 17 -15.95 13.22 -14.48
N VAL A 18 -16.95 12.54 -13.91
CA VAL A 18 -18.17 13.21 -13.45
C VAL A 18 -17.88 13.94 -12.13
N ALA A 19 -17.87 15.26 -12.16
CA ALA A 19 -17.50 16.12 -11.04
C ALA A 19 -18.26 15.82 -9.72
N ALA A 20 -19.49 15.30 -9.79
CA ALA A 20 -20.22 14.89 -8.60
C ALA A 20 -19.62 13.62 -7.96
N VAL A 21 -19.16 12.68 -8.79
CA VAL A 21 -18.49 11.45 -8.34
C VAL A 21 -17.13 11.80 -7.71
N ASP A 22 -16.34 12.65 -8.37
CA ASP A 22 -15.04 13.08 -7.86
C ASP A 22 -15.16 13.74 -6.48
N ARG A 23 -16.16 14.61 -6.32
CA ARG A 23 -16.44 15.25 -5.03
C ARG A 23 -16.91 14.26 -3.96
N ALA A 24 -17.70 13.25 -4.32
CA ALA A 24 -18.13 12.21 -3.39
C ALA A 24 -16.91 11.39 -2.90
N LEU A 25 -16.02 11.00 -3.81
CA LEU A 25 -14.78 10.30 -3.48
C LEU A 25 -13.86 11.16 -2.61
N GLN A 26 -13.76 12.47 -2.87
CA GLN A 26 -13.00 13.39 -2.01
C GLN A 26 -13.55 13.44 -0.57
N ILE A 27 -14.87 13.41 -0.40
CA ILE A 27 -15.50 13.38 0.93
C ILE A 27 -15.19 12.06 1.63
N ILE A 28 -15.30 10.93 0.93
CA ILE A 28 -14.95 9.60 1.48
C ILE A 28 -13.49 9.58 1.91
N ALA A 29 -12.56 10.05 1.06
CA ALA A 29 -11.14 10.12 1.39
C ALA A 29 -10.86 11.06 2.58
N ALA A 30 -11.58 12.17 2.69
CA ALA A 30 -11.44 13.06 3.84
C ALA A 30 -11.92 12.40 5.15
N LEU A 31 -12.91 11.52 5.12
CA LEU A 31 -13.37 10.76 6.28
C LEU A 31 -12.41 9.60 6.61
N GLU A 32 -11.88 8.93 5.59
CA GLU A 32 -10.89 7.84 5.73
C GLU A 32 -9.62 8.33 6.43
N ALA A 33 -9.13 9.51 6.07
CA ALA A 33 -7.92 10.09 6.67
C ALA A 33 -8.07 10.53 8.15
N SER A 34 -9.21 10.20 8.81
CA SER A 34 -9.47 10.57 10.20
C SER A 34 -9.92 9.39 11.03
N THR A 35 -9.31 9.21 12.19
CA THR A 35 -9.72 8.20 13.18
C THR A 35 -10.91 8.63 14.03
N ILE A 36 -11.34 9.89 13.93
CA ILE A 36 -12.48 10.46 14.67
C ILE A 36 -13.51 11.01 13.70
N PRO A 37 -14.81 10.96 14.04
CA PRO A 37 -15.87 11.55 13.23
C PRO A 37 -15.65 13.04 12.96
N ARG A 38 -15.86 13.49 11.72
CA ARG A 38 -15.67 14.89 11.28
C ARG A 38 -16.97 15.64 11.15
N ASN A 39 -16.97 16.92 11.54
CA ASN A 39 -18.07 17.82 11.26
C ASN A 39 -17.98 18.41 9.84
N LEU A 40 -19.08 19.08 9.41
CA LEU A 40 -19.16 19.67 8.07
C LEU A 40 -18.05 20.69 7.76
N SER A 41 -17.63 21.46 8.76
CA SER A 41 -16.57 22.48 8.58
C SER A 41 -15.19 21.82 8.37
N GLU A 42 -14.92 20.73 9.06
CA GLU A 42 -13.68 19.95 8.92
C GLU A 42 -13.61 19.26 7.56
N ILE A 43 -14.73 18.67 7.10
CA ILE A 43 -14.83 18.09 5.76
C ILE A 43 -14.64 19.18 4.70
N SER A 44 -15.28 20.35 4.85
CA SER A 44 -15.12 21.47 3.92
C SER A 44 -13.67 21.95 3.82
N ARG A 45 -12.96 22.02 4.95
CA ARG A 45 -11.54 22.40 4.98
C ARG A 45 -10.66 21.35 4.29
N ALA A 46 -10.93 20.06 4.54
CA ALA A 46 -10.15 18.96 3.97
C ALA A 46 -10.35 18.78 2.45
N THR A 47 -11.54 19.12 1.94
CA THR A 47 -11.91 18.92 0.53
C THR A 47 -11.89 20.21 -0.30
N SER A 48 -11.80 21.38 0.35
CA SER A 48 -12.00 22.70 -0.27
C SER A 48 -13.38 22.87 -0.96
N LEU A 49 -14.36 22.05 -0.61
CA LEU A 49 -15.73 22.11 -1.15
C LEU A 49 -16.62 23.04 -0.30
N TYR A 50 -17.59 23.68 -0.95
CA TYR A 50 -18.62 24.45 -0.25
C TYR A 50 -19.53 23.52 0.58
N LYS A 51 -19.90 23.96 1.78
CA LYS A 51 -20.76 23.21 2.72
C LYS A 51 -22.09 22.77 2.09
N SER A 52 -22.70 23.60 1.26
CA SER A 52 -23.94 23.28 0.55
C SER A 52 -23.77 22.10 -0.43
N THR A 53 -22.64 22.05 -1.13
CA THR A 53 -22.27 20.92 -2.01
C THR A 53 -22.05 19.66 -1.21
N ILE A 54 -21.32 19.74 -0.10
CA ILE A 54 -21.04 18.61 0.78
C ILE A 54 -22.34 18.03 1.33
N LEU A 55 -23.27 18.85 1.83
CA LEU A 55 -24.55 18.37 2.38
C LEU A 55 -25.36 17.58 1.37
N ARG A 56 -25.42 18.01 0.10
CA ARG A 56 -26.14 17.30 -0.96
C ARG A 56 -25.50 15.94 -1.27
N ILE A 57 -24.17 15.88 -1.31
CA ILE A 57 -23.43 14.65 -1.56
C ILE A 57 -23.53 13.72 -0.35
N LEU A 58 -23.39 14.25 0.87
CA LEU A 58 -23.53 13.48 2.10
C LEU A 58 -24.91 12.80 2.19
N GLN A 59 -25.98 13.44 1.72
CA GLN A 59 -27.30 12.80 1.71
C GLN A 59 -27.26 11.50 0.91
N SER A 60 -26.75 11.52 -0.31
CA SER A 60 -26.61 10.31 -1.14
C SER A 60 -25.70 9.24 -0.52
N LEU A 61 -24.60 9.66 0.12
CA LEU A 61 -23.67 8.75 0.79
C LEU A 61 -24.29 8.13 2.06
N LEU A 62 -25.12 8.88 2.80
CA LEU A 62 -25.88 8.40 3.95
C LEU A 62 -26.93 7.36 3.51
N ASP A 63 -27.71 7.69 2.49
CA ASP A 63 -28.76 6.82 1.96
C ASP A 63 -28.20 5.49 1.43
N ALA A 64 -26.99 5.54 0.85
CA ALA A 64 -26.27 4.36 0.36
C ALA A 64 -25.40 3.65 1.45
N GLY A 65 -25.38 4.13 2.67
CA GLY A 65 -24.62 3.54 3.78
C GLY A 65 -23.10 3.68 3.71
N TYR A 66 -22.57 4.51 2.80
CA TYR A 66 -21.14 4.80 2.72
C TYR A 66 -20.65 5.71 3.84
N VAL A 67 -21.56 6.53 4.35
CA VAL A 67 -21.33 7.45 5.47
C VAL A 67 -22.43 7.22 6.49
N VAL A 68 -22.12 7.43 7.76
CA VAL A 68 -23.09 7.46 8.86
C VAL A 68 -22.96 8.77 9.62
N ARG A 69 -24.08 9.23 10.18
CA ARG A 69 -24.08 10.31 11.16
C ARG A 69 -23.93 9.71 12.56
N VAL A 70 -22.88 10.07 13.27
CA VAL A 70 -22.57 9.52 14.60
C VAL A 70 -23.14 10.39 15.73
N GLU A 71 -23.13 11.71 15.52
CA GLU A 71 -23.71 12.73 16.41
C GLU A 71 -24.46 13.75 15.54
N GLU A 72 -25.20 14.67 16.12
CA GLU A 72 -26.05 15.62 15.38
C GLU A 72 -25.38 16.35 14.20
N SER A 73 -24.05 16.49 14.24
CA SER A 73 -23.30 17.22 13.22
C SER A 73 -22.01 16.55 12.77
N LYS A 74 -21.76 15.28 13.15
CA LYS A 74 -20.52 14.56 12.80
C LYS A 74 -20.80 13.35 11.91
N TYR A 75 -19.87 13.11 11.00
CA TYR A 75 -19.94 12.07 9.97
C TYR A 75 -18.71 11.15 10.07
N ALA A 76 -18.93 9.86 9.83
CA ALA A 76 -17.90 8.83 9.76
C ALA A 76 -18.17 7.90 8.57
N LEU A 77 -17.18 7.07 8.20
CA LEU A 77 -17.39 6.02 7.21
C LEU A 77 -18.46 5.03 7.69
N GLY A 78 -19.33 4.63 6.79
CA GLY A 78 -20.42 3.69 7.05
C GLY A 78 -20.06 2.24 6.73
N PRO A 79 -20.94 1.28 7.12
CA PRO A 79 -20.68 -0.15 7.00
C PRO A 79 -20.54 -0.65 5.55
N THR A 80 -21.06 0.08 4.58
CA THR A 80 -20.90 -0.26 3.15
C THR A 80 -19.41 -0.28 2.75
N ILE A 81 -18.57 0.58 3.33
CA ILE A 81 -17.12 0.58 3.08
C ILE A 81 -16.49 -0.75 3.50
N MET A 82 -16.86 -1.27 4.68
CA MET A 82 -16.39 -2.59 5.14
C MET A 82 -16.86 -3.71 4.17
N GLN A 83 -18.10 -3.69 3.73
CA GLN A 83 -18.64 -4.68 2.79
C GLN A 83 -17.85 -4.69 1.47
N LEU A 84 -17.53 -3.52 0.94
CA LEU A 84 -16.71 -3.39 -0.26
C LEU A 84 -15.28 -3.90 -0.04
N GLY A 85 -14.66 -3.58 1.10
CA GLY A 85 -13.35 -4.09 1.47
C GLY A 85 -13.32 -5.62 1.54
N LEU A 86 -14.30 -6.23 2.19
CA LEU A 86 -14.43 -7.70 2.26
C LEU A 86 -14.72 -8.34 0.89
N ALA A 87 -15.51 -7.68 0.05
CA ALA A 87 -15.75 -8.15 -1.32
C ALA A 87 -14.47 -8.09 -2.16
N TYR A 88 -13.71 -7.01 -2.06
CA TYR A 88 -12.39 -6.88 -2.69
C TYR A 88 -11.44 -7.97 -2.23
N GLU A 89 -11.33 -8.22 -0.93
CA GLU A 89 -10.46 -9.26 -0.38
C GLU A 89 -10.82 -10.65 -0.91
N ARG A 90 -12.12 -10.99 -0.95
CA ARG A 90 -12.59 -12.29 -1.47
C ARG A 90 -12.33 -12.46 -2.96
N ALA A 91 -12.46 -11.39 -3.73
CA ALA A 91 -12.28 -11.41 -5.19
C ALA A 91 -10.81 -11.27 -5.62
N ASN A 92 -9.90 -10.91 -4.72
CA ASN A 92 -8.50 -10.65 -5.05
C ASN A 92 -7.68 -11.94 -5.16
N PRO A 93 -7.34 -12.40 -6.37
CA PRO A 93 -6.58 -13.65 -6.56
C PRO A 93 -5.16 -13.57 -5.97
N LEU A 94 -4.58 -12.38 -5.88
CA LEU A 94 -3.25 -12.18 -5.28
C LEU A 94 -3.23 -12.58 -3.80
N ARG A 95 -4.33 -12.39 -3.08
CA ARG A 95 -4.42 -12.77 -1.67
C ARG A 95 -4.12 -14.25 -1.45
N HIS A 96 -4.72 -15.12 -2.28
CA HIS A 96 -4.55 -16.56 -2.17
C HIS A 96 -3.12 -17.03 -2.51
N LEU A 97 -2.40 -16.25 -3.30
CA LEU A 97 -1.02 -16.52 -3.65
C LEU A 97 -0.04 -15.97 -2.59
N PHE A 98 -0.23 -14.71 -2.18
CA PHE A 98 0.72 -14.01 -1.32
C PHE A 98 0.67 -14.47 0.13
N LEU A 99 -0.53 -14.64 0.73
CA LEU A 99 -0.63 -14.91 2.16
C LEU A 99 0.03 -16.24 2.58
N PRO A 100 -0.08 -17.36 1.85
CA PRO A 100 0.62 -18.60 2.22
C PRO A 100 2.14 -18.44 2.22
N ILE A 101 2.71 -17.72 1.24
CA ILE A 101 4.15 -17.48 1.16
C ILE A 101 4.59 -16.53 2.28
N MET A 102 3.85 -15.46 2.54
CA MET A 102 4.12 -14.56 3.66
C MET A 102 4.00 -15.26 5.02
N GLN A 103 3.07 -16.22 5.16
CA GLN A 103 2.93 -17.01 6.39
C GLN A 103 4.15 -17.90 6.62
N LYS A 104 4.68 -18.57 5.60
CA LYS A 104 5.93 -19.33 5.71
C LYS A 104 7.09 -18.48 6.23
N LEU A 105 7.17 -17.22 5.81
CA LEU A 105 8.17 -16.26 6.28
C LEU A 105 7.98 -15.93 7.79
N VAL A 106 6.76 -15.72 8.24
CA VAL A 106 6.44 -15.54 9.67
C VAL A 106 6.83 -16.77 10.47
N ASP A 107 6.46 -17.96 9.99
CA ASP A 107 6.71 -19.25 10.66
C ASP A 107 8.21 -19.56 10.75
N SER A 108 9.03 -19.07 9.80
CA SER A 108 10.49 -19.16 9.85
C SER A 108 11.17 -18.17 10.82
N GLY A 109 10.39 -17.34 11.52
CA GLY A 109 10.88 -16.36 12.49
C GLY A 109 11.39 -15.05 11.86
N SER A 110 10.97 -14.75 10.63
CA SER A 110 11.28 -13.45 10.00
C SER A 110 10.49 -12.31 10.64
N GLU A 111 10.89 -11.06 10.33
CA GLU A 111 10.13 -9.87 10.66
C GLU A 111 8.81 -9.83 9.88
N SER A 112 7.92 -8.89 10.25
CA SER A 112 6.59 -8.77 9.67
C SER A 112 6.62 -8.55 8.15
N PRO A 113 6.18 -9.52 7.32
CA PRO A 113 6.13 -9.38 5.88
C PRO A 113 4.98 -8.47 5.45
N SER A 114 5.24 -7.62 4.46
CA SER A 114 4.25 -6.73 3.84
C SER A 114 4.45 -6.71 2.33
N PHE A 115 3.37 -6.57 1.59
CA PHE A 115 3.43 -6.34 0.15
C PHE A 115 2.88 -4.96 -0.19
N HIS A 116 3.66 -4.16 -0.91
CA HIS A 116 3.36 -2.79 -1.25
C HIS A 116 3.26 -2.61 -2.75
N ILE A 117 2.28 -1.83 -3.19
CA ILE A 117 2.12 -1.38 -4.58
C ILE A 117 2.24 0.14 -4.65
N GLN A 118 2.73 0.66 -5.75
CA GLN A 118 2.69 2.10 -6.00
C GLN A 118 1.25 2.52 -6.30
N GLN A 119 0.78 3.56 -5.63
CA GLN A 119 -0.58 4.08 -5.82
C GLN A 119 -0.56 5.41 -6.58
N THR A 120 0.39 6.28 -6.28
CA THR A 120 0.65 7.54 -6.97
C THR A 120 2.17 7.74 -7.11
N SER A 121 2.60 8.83 -7.74
CA SER A 121 4.02 9.22 -7.78
C SER A 121 4.64 9.46 -6.38
N GLU A 122 3.83 9.78 -5.37
CA GLU A 122 4.28 10.13 -4.03
C GLU A 122 3.95 9.09 -2.96
N GLU A 123 2.98 8.19 -3.23
CA GLU A 123 2.47 7.25 -2.24
C GLU A 123 2.49 5.80 -2.72
N ARG A 124 2.76 4.90 -1.79
CA ARG A 124 2.53 3.46 -1.91
C ARG A 124 1.45 2.99 -0.95
N LEU A 125 0.72 1.97 -1.34
CA LEU A 125 -0.28 1.28 -0.53
C LEU A 125 0.32 -0.01 0.03
N CYS A 126 0.19 -0.26 1.33
CA CYS A 126 0.40 -1.58 1.92
C CYS A 126 -0.80 -2.46 1.59
N LEU A 127 -0.68 -3.33 0.59
CA LEU A 127 -1.80 -4.15 0.12
C LEU A 127 -2.04 -5.36 1.03
N PHE A 128 -0.96 -6.03 1.46
CA PHE A 128 -1.00 -7.17 2.38
C PHE A 128 0.02 -6.98 3.49
N ARG A 129 -0.34 -7.47 4.68
CA ARG A 129 0.55 -7.54 5.83
C ARG A 129 0.19 -8.71 6.71
N LEU A 130 1.22 -9.41 7.18
CA LEU A 130 1.15 -10.33 8.31
C LEU A 130 2.09 -9.83 9.41
N ASN A 131 1.64 -9.93 10.65
CA ASN A 131 2.49 -9.62 11.78
C ASN A 131 3.41 -10.81 12.08
N SER A 132 4.67 -10.52 12.39
CA SER A 132 5.59 -11.54 12.92
C SER A 132 5.14 -11.99 14.32
N ASN A 133 5.73 -13.10 14.80
CA ASN A 133 5.48 -13.62 16.14
C ASN A 133 6.25 -12.87 17.24
N HIS A 134 6.94 -11.77 16.90
CA HIS A 134 7.65 -10.95 17.87
C HIS A 134 6.69 -10.10 18.71
N SER A 135 7.04 -9.86 19.96
CA SER A 135 6.25 -9.07 20.91
C SER A 135 6.18 -7.57 20.55
N THR A 136 7.18 -7.06 19.81
CA THR A 136 7.25 -5.66 19.39
C THR A 136 7.20 -5.59 17.88
N LEU A 137 6.25 -4.83 17.34
CA LEU A 137 6.00 -4.65 15.92
C LEU A 137 6.13 -3.17 15.54
N ASP A 138 6.38 -2.89 14.26
CA ASP A 138 6.15 -1.55 13.72
C ASP A 138 4.66 -1.30 13.45
N ARG A 139 4.31 -0.03 13.18
CA ARG A 139 2.90 0.40 13.04
C ARG A 139 2.40 0.39 11.60
N VAL A 140 2.82 -0.58 10.79
CA VAL A 140 2.29 -0.71 9.42
C VAL A 140 1.13 -1.69 9.40
N HIS A 141 0.05 -1.33 8.70
CA HIS A 141 -1.13 -2.18 8.52
C HIS A 141 -1.48 -2.29 7.03
N ALA A 142 -2.19 -3.34 6.66
CA ALA A 142 -2.81 -3.41 5.35
C ALA A 142 -3.82 -2.25 5.21
N GLY A 143 -3.79 -1.56 4.05
CA GLY A 143 -4.55 -0.35 3.79
C GLY A 143 -3.77 0.95 4.03
N ASP A 144 -2.64 0.92 4.74
CA ASP A 144 -1.86 2.14 5.01
C ASP A 144 -1.27 2.72 3.72
N ARG A 145 -1.41 4.03 3.56
CA ARG A 145 -0.70 4.85 2.58
C ARG A 145 0.59 5.37 3.18
N LEU A 146 1.68 5.13 2.50
CA LEU A 146 3.02 5.48 2.97
C LEU A 146 3.78 6.24 1.89
N PRO A 147 4.64 7.21 2.26
CA PRO A 147 5.47 7.90 1.27
C PRO A 147 6.34 6.91 0.47
N VAL A 148 6.30 7.01 -0.87
CA VAL A 148 7.11 6.14 -1.73
C VAL A 148 8.60 6.41 -1.59
N ARG A 149 9.00 7.65 -1.30
CA ARG A 149 10.40 8.07 -1.18
C ARG A 149 11.09 7.64 0.12
N ARG A 150 10.41 6.90 1.01
CA ARG A 150 10.97 6.49 2.31
C ARG A 150 10.81 5.01 2.56
N GLY A 151 11.88 4.37 3.00
CA GLY A 151 11.89 2.96 3.39
C GLY A 151 12.16 2.00 2.23
N ALA A 152 12.58 0.78 2.55
CA ALA A 152 13.06 -0.21 1.59
C ALA A 152 12.04 -0.53 0.47
N ALA A 153 10.78 -0.76 0.81
CA ALA A 153 9.74 -1.02 -0.18
C ALA A 153 9.56 0.14 -1.17
N GLY A 154 9.63 1.39 -0.69
CA GLY A 154 9.57 2.56 -1.56
C GLY A 154 10.74 2.64 -2.53
N LYS A 155 11.97 2.37 -2.06
CA LYS A 155 13.17 2.31 -2.91
C LYS A 155 13.03 1.28 -4.03
N VAL A 156 12.50 0.10 -3.72
CA VAL A 156 12.21 -0.94 -4.73
C VAL A 156 11.20 -0.44 -5.77
N LEU A 157 10.10 0.17 -5.33
CA LEU A 157 9.08 0.72 -6.23
C LEU A 157 9.65 1.80 -7.15
N LEU A 158 10.52 2.67 -6.63
CA LEU A 158 11.20 3.73 -7.41
C LEU A 158 12.27 3.17 -8.35
N ALA A 159 12.94 2.09 -7.97
CA ALA A 159 13.98 1.48 -8.81
C ALA A 159 13.42 0.70 -10.00
N PHE A 160 12.26 0.07 -9.85
CA PHE A 160 11.68 -0.86 -10.84
C PHE A 160 10.33 -0.43 -11.42
N GLY A 161 9.77 0.70 -10.96
CA GLY A 161 8.47 1.23 -11.42
C GLY A 161 8.44 1.60 -12.90
N GLU A 162 7.31 2.09 -13.39
CA GLU A 162 7.14 2.48 -14.80
C GLU A 162 8.08 3.62 -15.22
N GLU A 163 8.35 4.56 -14.30
CA GLU A 163 9.34 5.62 -14.45
C GLU A 163 10.50 5.42 -13.46
N PRO A 164 11.47 4.54 -13.76
CA PRO A 164 12.53 4.19 -12.82
C PRO A 164 13.40 5.40 -12.48
N GLN A 165 13.57 5.68 -11.20
CA GLN A 165 14.49 6.73 -10.77
C GLN A 165 15.93 6.33 -11.09
N GLN A 166 16.74 7.33 -11.44
CA GLN A 166 18.17 7.16 -11.77
C GLN A 166 19.04 7.45 -10.53
N GLY A 167 20.25 6.93 -10.53
CA GLY A 167 21.25 7.18 -9.50
C GLY A 167 21.89 5.89 -8.98
N ALA A 168 23.09 6.03 -8.38
CA ALA A 168 23.90 4.89 -7.97
C ALA A 168 23.18 3.94 -6.99
N GLU A 169 22.39 4.46 -6.06
CA GLU A 169 21.59 3.63 -5.14
C GLU A 169 20.54 2.82 -5.90
N MET A 170 19.84 3.43 -6.86
CA MET A 170 18.82 2.75 -7.66
C MET A 170 19.43 1.70 -8.59
N ASP A 171 20.62 1.97 -9.12
CA ASP A 171 21.37 1.01 -9.94
C ASP A 171 21.80 -0.20 -9.14
N GLU A 172 22.26 0.01 -7.90
CA GLU A 172 22.62 -1.08 -6.98
C GLU A 172 21.38 -1.92 -6.59
N ILE A 173 20.24 -1.27 -6.31
CA ILE A 173 18.99 -1.97 -6.03
C ILE A 173 18.54 -2.81 -7.23
N ARG A 174 18.64 -2.27 -8.45
CA ARG A 174 18.33 -3.02 -9.68
C ARG A 174 19.25 -4.23 -9.86
N LYS A 175 20.53 -4.06 -9.62
CA LYS A 175 21.53 -5.13 -9.75
C LYS A 175 21.30 -6.25 -8.74
N ASN A 176 20.98 -5.92 -7.50
CA ASN A 176 20.86 -6.88 -6.40
C ASN A 176 19.42 -7.35 -6.15
N CYS A 177 18.40 -6.77 -6.80
CA CYS A 177 16.97 -6.95 -6.51
C CYS A 177 16.64 -6.79 -5.02
N PHE A 178 17.34 -5.92 -4.30
CA PHE A 178 17.26 -5.79 -2.87
C PHE A 178 17.49 -4.33 -2.43
N ALA A 179 16.66 -3.88 -1.48
CA ALA A 179 16.84 -2.60 -0.82
C ALA A 179 16.78 -2.77 0.70
N ILE A 180 17.56 -1.93 1.40
CA ILE A 180 17.52 -1.79 2.86
C ILE A 180 17.26 -0.34 3.24
N SER A 181 16.59 -0.15 4.37
CA SER A 181 16.35 1.16 4.97
C SER A 181 16.46 1.06 6.49
N LEU A 182 17.31 1.90 7.05
CA LEU A 182 17.58 1.95 8.49
C LEU A 182 17.18 3.33 9.04
N GLY A 183 15.97 3.45 9.61
CA GLY A 183 15.51 4.67 10.25
C GLY A 183 14.96 5.77 9.31
N GLU A 184 14.75 5.51 8.02
CA GLU A 184 14.33 6.54 7.06
C GLU A 184 12.86 6.93 7.21
N ARG A 185 11.96 5.99 7.46
CA ARG A 185 10.55 6.23 7.67
C ARG A 185 10.25 6.61 9.12
N ASP A 186 10.82 5.87 10.03
CA ASP A 186 10.79 6.06 11.48
C ASP A 186 12.17 5.70 12.03
N LYS A 187 12.74 6.57 12.87
CA LYS A 187 14.11 6.42 13.39
C LYS A 187 14.38 5.12 14.15
N PHE A 188 13.33 4.50 14.67
CA PHE A 188 13.37 3.25 15.43
C PHE A 188 13.02 2.02 14.60
N CYS A 189 12.68 2.17 13.33
CA CYS A 189 12.28 1.09 12.46
C CYS A 189 13.31 0.88 11.34
N ALA A 190 13.43 -0.35 10.92
CA ALA A 190 14.19 -0.74 9.73
C ALA A 190 13.33 -1.62 8.82
N GLY A 191 13.78 -1.82 7.60
CA GLY A 191 13.14 -2.71 6.67
C GLY A 191 14.06 -3.08 5.51
N ILE A 192 13.76 -4.22 4.91
CA ILE A 192 14.34 -4.69 3.67
C ILE A 192 13.24 -4.98 2.67
N ALA A 193 13.54 -4.96 1.39
CA ALA A 193 12.54 -5.23 0.35
C ALA A 193 13.15 -5.83 -0.91
N ALA A 194 12.33 -6.60 -1.63
CA ALA A 194 12.65 -7.19 -2.92
C ALA A 194 11.48 -6.96 -3.90
N PRO A 195 11.74 -6.79 -5.21
CA PRO A 195 10.70 -6.62 -6.22
C PRO A 195 9.97 -7.92 -6.49
N VAL A 196 8.69 -7.84 -6.83
CA VAL A 196 7.88 -8.95 -7.35
C VAL A 196 7.39 -8.56 -8.75
N PHE A 197 7.63 -9.44 -9.73
CA PHE A 197 7.30 -9.17 -11.13
C PHE A 197 6.14 -10.05 -11.63
N THR A 198 5.43 -9.54 -12.64
CA THR A 198 4.42 -10.30 -13.38
C THR A 198 4.99 -10.79 -14.71
N ARG A 199 4.15 -11.42 -15.53
CA ARG A 199 4.44 -11.67 -16.95
C ARG A 199 4.96 -10.41 -17.62
N ARG A 200 5.92 -10.55 -18.56
CA ARG A 200 6.62 -9.47 -19.26
C ARG A 200 7.55 -8.65 -18.33
N ASN A 201 7.94 -9.21 -17.19
CA ASN A 201 8.85 -8.58 -16.22
C ASN A 201 8.42 -7.16 -15.78
N ARG A 202 7.11 -6.91 -15.74
CA ARG A 202 6.58 -5.68 -15.14
C ARG A 202 6.54 -5.80 -13.63
N LEU A 203 7.00 -4.77 -12.94
CA LEU A 203 6.89 -4.70 -11.49
C LEU A 203 5.42 -4.76 -11.07
N LEU A 204 5.08 -5.71 -10.20
CA LEU A 204 3.79 -5.73 -9.52
C LEU A 204 3.84 -4.90 -8.22
N GLY A 205 4.95 -5.01 -7.49
CA GLY A 205 5.13 -4.33 -6.22
C GLY A 205 6.39 -4.80 -5.50
N ALA A 206 6.49 -4.43 -4.23
CA ALA A 206 7.61 -4.75 -3.36
C ALA A 206 7.16 -5.63 -2.18
N LEU A 207 7.73 -6.82 -2.05
CA LEU A 207 7.69 -7.61 -0.82
C LEU A 207 8.71 -7.06 0.15
N SER A 208 8.35 -6.89 1.44
CA SER A 208 9.26 -6.29 2.42
C SER A 208 9.10 -6.95 3.78
N PHE A 209 10.17 -6.92 4.58
CA PHE A 209 10.12 -7.08 6.03
C PHE A 209 10.27 -5.73 6.69
N SER A 210 9.60 -5.51 7.81
CA SER A 210 9.79 -4.33 8.64
C SER A 210 9.57 -4.63 10.12
N GLY A 211 10.35 -3.95 10.96
CA GLY A 211 10.32 -4.11 12.41
C GLY A 211 11.24 -3.12 13.12
N PRO A 212 11.44 -3.28 14.45
CA PRO A 212 12.40 -2.51 15.22
C PRO A 212 13.81 -2.62 14.68
N LYS A 213 14.51 -1.47 14.60
CA LYS A 213 15.84 -1.37 13.99
C LYS A 213 16.89 -2.28 14.64
N GLU A 214 16.76 -2.53 15.93
CA GLU A 214 17.67 -3.36 16.74
C GLU A 214 17.73 -4.82 16.26
N ARG A 215 16.74 -5.28 15.50
CA ARG A 215 16.69 -6.63 14.91
C ARG A 215 17.20 -6.70 13.48
N PHE A 216 17.79 -5.62 12.97
CA PHE A 216 18.38 -5.55 11.63
C PHE A 216 19.92 -5.46 11.73
N GLU A 217 20.52 -6.30 12.59
CA GLU A 217 21.96 -6.49 12.64
C GLU A 217 22.46 -7.16 11.36
N PRO A 218 23.75 -6.99 10.97
CA PRO A 218 24.25 -7.48 9.68
C PRO A 218 23.98 -8.96 9.42
N ALA A 219 24.12 -9.83 10.42
CA ALA A 219 23.85 -11.27 10.28
C ALA A 219 22.35 -11.57 10.04
N ASP A 220 21.45 -10.84 10.72
CA ASP A 220 20.03 -10.97 10.52
C ASP A 220 19.59 -10.44 9.16
N VAL A 221 20.16 -9.32 8.71
CA VAL A 221 19.93 -8.75 7.39
C VAL A 221 20.30 -9.73 6.28
N GLU A 222 21.44 -10.41 6.38
CA GLU A 222 21.86 -11.41 5.37
C GLU A 222 20.89 -12.62 5.34
N ARG A 223 20.44 -13.10 6.49
CA ARG A 223 19.42 -14.16 6.57
C ARG A 223 18.11 -13.68 5.95
N MET A 224 17.58 -12.54 6.39
CA MET A 224 16.34 -11.96 5.88
C MET A 224 16.41 -11.64 4.39
N LYS A 225 17.57 -11.21 3.87
CA LYS A 225 17.82 -10.98 2.45
C LYS A 225 17.64 -12.26 1.64
N LYS A 226 18.22 -13.36 2.09
CA LYS A 226 18.05 -14.67 1.44
C LYS A 226 16.57 -15.07 1.41
N ASP A 227 15.87 -14.95 2.52
CA ASP A 227 14.48 -15.35 2.65
C ASP A 227 13.56 -14.50 1.77
N ILE A 228 13.75 -13.17 1.76
CA ILE A 228 12.89 -12.28 0.98
C ILE A 228 13.13 -12.41 -0.53
N LEU A 229 14.38 -12.61 -0.97
CA LEU A 229 14.68 -12.85 -2.38
C LEU A 229 14.08 -14.18 -2.86
N ALA A 230 14.19 -15.24 -2.07
CA ALA A 230 13.57 -16.54 -2.37
C ALA A 230 12.05 -16.43 -2.49
N ALA A 231 11.38 -15.77 -1.53
CA ALA A 231 9.93 -15.56 -1.55
C ALA A 231 9.48 -14.65 -2.71
N ALA A 232 10.21 -13.59 -3.02
CA ALA A 232 9.91 -12.73 -4.16
C ALA A 232 10.10 -13.47 -5.50
N GLY A 233 11.10 -14.35 -5.60
CA GLY A 233 11.30 -15.25 -6.73
C GLY A 233 10.15 -16.27 -6.89
N GLU A 234 9.73 -16.93 -5.79
CA GLU A 234 8.56 -17.83 -5.77
C GLU A 234 7.30 -17.09 -6.26
N LEU A 235 6.99 -15.93 -5.70
CA LEU A 235 5.84 -15.10 -6.10
C LEU A 235 5.92 -14.69 -7.58
N THR A 236 7.09 -14.28 -8.05
CA THR A 236 7.29 -13.88 -9.45
C THR A 236 7.05 -15.06 -10.41
N THR A 237 7.54 -16.24 -10.07
CA THR A 237 7.34 -17.48 -10.85
C THR A 237 5.87 -17.86 -10.93
N GLU A 238 5.17 -17.86 -9.81
CA GLU A 238 3.72 -18.14 -9.75
C GLU A 238 2.89 -17.12 -10.55
N LEU A 239 3.35 -15.88 -10.66
CA LEU A 239 2.75 -14.84 -11.47
C LEU A 239 3.15 -14.93 -12.96
N GLY A 240 3.95 -15.94 -13.33
CA GLY A 240 4.43 -16.19 -14.68
C GLY A 240 5.50 -15.20 -15.15
N GLY A 241 6.20 -14.56 -14.23
CA GLY A 241 7.36 -13.72 -14.46
C GLY A 241 8.68 -14.51 -14.40
N VAL A 242 9.79 -13.82 -14.65
CA VAL A 242 11.15 -14.34 -14.49
C VAL A 242 11.88 -13.47 -13.46
N TYR A 243 12.41 -14.10 -12.41
CA TYR A 243 13.15 -13.35 -11.39
C TYR A 243 14.60 -13.13 -11.83
N PRO A 244 15.13 -11.89 -11.75
CA PRO A 244 16.44 -11.58 -12.37
C PRO A 244 17.67 -12.11 -11.61
N VAL A 245 17.54 -12.64 -10.38
CA VAL A 245 18.65 -13.12 -9.51
C VAL A 245 18.48 -14.58 -9.16
#